data_f18482f235e8ab9cf0753b42faed2d70
#
_entry.id   f18482f235e8ab9cf0753b42faed2d70
#
_cell.length_a   1.000
_cell.length_b   1.000
_cell.length_c   1.000
_cell.angle_alpha   90.00
_cell.angle_beta   90.00
_cell.angle_gamma   90.00
#
_symmetry.space_group_name_H-M   'P 1'
#
loop_
_entity.id
_entity.type
_entity.pdbx_description
1 polymer ?
#
loop_
_entity_poly.entity_id
_entity_poly.type
_entity_poly.pdbx_seq_one_letter_code
_entity_poly.pdbx_strand_id
1 'polypeptide(L)'
;TVNDLVAVQENIINEQIKLGKIKNEISKVSDELFETQKELLVVDKGFQEQAVSLYINGVMSPTTALFIELNELSNFLVALGYASTVVDSAYEIVEQLNALQKLASNQTEFLTQREEERVEIVTNLQNEEERKNEISIEAEAFAEDIEEKKDAVEREKRLVESKKAQVLRARQNAQSLLNQANKELEKLDKEHADLEKLE
;
A
#
# COMPACT_ATOMS: atom_id res chain seq x y z
N THR A 1 -3.89 -1.02 19.86
CA THR A 1 -5.31 -0.97 19.44
C THR A 1 -5.63 0.25 18.59
N VAL A 2 -5.92 1.46 19.12
CA VAL A 2 -6.18 2.66 18.30
C VAL A 2 -4.88 3.13 17.60
N ASN A 3 -3.77 3.13 18.30
CA ASN A 3 -2.46 3.48 17.73
C ASN A 3 -2.01 2.49 16.66
N ASP A 4 -2.32 1.20 16.84
CA ASP A 4 -1.99 0.16 15.84
C ASP A 4 -2.83 0.34 14.57
N LEU A 5 -4.12 0.70 14.69
CA LEU A 5 -4.98 1.02 13.56
C LEU A 5 -4.49 2.23 12.78
N VAL A 6 -4.04 3.28 13.47
CA VAL A 6 -3.47 4.48 12.84
C VAL A 6 -2.19 4.11 12.08
N ALA A 7 -1.28 3.34 12.68
CA ALA A 7 -0.04 2.91 12.06
C ALA A 7 -0.30 2.06 10.79
N VAL A 8 -1.22 1.10 10.86
CA VAL A 8 -1.63 0.28 9.70
C VAL A 8 -2.24 1.15 8.60
N GLN A 9 -3.07 2.12 8.96
CA GLN A 9 -3.67 3.04 7.99
C GLN A 9 -2.64 3.94 7.30
N GLU A 10 -1.64 4.42 8.02
CA GLU A 10 -0.51 5.17 7.45
C GLU A 10 0.32 4.31 6.49
N ASN A 11 0.58 3.04 6.84
CA ASN A 11 1.27 2.10 5.96
C ASN A 11 0.47 1.87 4.66
N ILE A 12 -0.82 1.63 4.74
CA ILE A 12 -1.70 1.47 3.57
C ILE A 12 -1.62 2.69 2.65
N ILE A 13 -1.71 3.90 3.20
CA ILE A 13 -1.63 5.14 2.43
C ILE A 13 -0.26 5.25 1.74
N ASN A 14 0.83 4.96 2.45
CA ASN A 14 2.18 5.02 1.90
C ASN A 14 2.39 4.01 0.76
N GLU A 15 1.90 2.78 0.93
CA GLU A 15 1.98 1.75 -0.12
C GLU A 15 1.10 2.12 -1.34
N GLN A 16 -0.08 2.72 -1.13
CA GLN A 16 -0.92 3.21 -2.23
C GLN A 16 -0.23 4.34 -3.02
N ILE A 17 0.48 5.24 -2.34
CA ILE A 17 1.27 6.30 -3.00
C ILE A 17 2.41 5.70 -3.83
N LYS A 18 3.14 4.71 -3.30
CA LYS A 18 4.19 4.00 -4.04
C LYS A 18 3.62 3.30 -5.26
N LEU A 19 2.51 2.59 -5.10
CA LEU A 19 1.80 1.90 -6.18
C LEU A 19 1.40 2.87 -7.30
N GLY A 20 0.90 4.06 -6.94
CA GLY A 20 0.55 5.09 -7.89
C GLY A 20 1.76 5.59 -8.70
N LYS A 21 2.91 5.78 -8.05
CA LYS A 21 4.17 6.18 -8.73
C LYS A 21 4.65 5.09 -9.69
N ILE A 22 4.72 3.84 -9.23
CA ILE A 22 5.17 2.71 -10.06
C ILE A 22 4.26 2.52 -11.28
N LYS A 23 2.93 2.61 -11.13
CA LYS A 23 2.00 2.56 -12.25
C LYS A 23 2.27 3.64 -13.30
N ASN A 24 2.55 4.86 -12.87
CA ASN A 24 2.88 5.96 -13.77
C ASN A 24 4.22 5.73 -14.49
N GLU A 25 5.24 5.22 -13.78
CA GLU A 25 6.53 4.89 -14.36
C GLU A 25 6.40 3.75 -15.39
N ILE A 26 5.66 2.69 -15.07
CA ILE A 26 5.38 1.59 -16.01
C ILE A 26 4.68 2.12 -17.27
N SER A 27 3.64 2.94 -17.12
CA SER A 27 2.93 3.51 -18.27
C SER A 27 3.87 4.32 -19.15
N LYS A 28 4.65 5.22 -18.56
CA LYS A 28 5.60 6.08 -19.29
C LYS A 28 6.64 5.27 -20.06
N VAL A 29 7.29 4.31 -19.39
CA VAL A 29 8.34 3.49 -20.03
C VAL A 29 7.74 2.52 -21.05
N SER A 30 6.49 2.06 -20.85
CA SER A 30 5.78 1.26 -21.86
C SER A 30 5.53 2.06 -23.14
N ASP A 31 5.12 3.32 -23.03
CA ASP A 31 4.93 4.21 -24.17
C ASP A 31 6.27 4.50 -24.88
N GLU A 32 7.34 4.75 -24.12
CA GLU A 32 8.70 4.93 -24.64
C GLU A 32 9.20 3.67 -25.36
N LEU A 33 8.97 2.48 -24.80
CA LEU A 33 9.34 1.21 -25.43
C LEU A 33 8.58 0.99 -26.74
N PHE A 34 7.29 1.33 -26.78
CA PHE A 34 6.50 1.25 -27.99
C PHE A 34 7.05 2.14 -29.10
N GLU A 35 7.41 3.39 -28.81
CA GLU A 35 8.04 4.27 -29.82
C GLU A 35 9.43 3.78 -30.22
N THR A 36 10.25 3.28 -29.30
CA THR A 36 11.55 2.67 -29.59
C THR A 36 11.41 1.47 -30.53
N GLN A 37 10.42 0.59 -30.30
CA GLN A 37 10.15 -0.56 -31.17
C GLN A 37 9.70 -0.11 -32.58
N LYS A 38 8.91 0.93 -32.66
CA LYS A 38 8.46 1.50 -33.94
C LYS A 38 9.62 2.11 -34.72
N GLU A 39 10.50 2.85 -34.06
CA GLU A 39 11.73 3.36 -34.66
C GLU A 39 12.63 2.22 -35.15
N LEU A 40 12.77 1.17 -34.36
CA LEU A 40 13.55 -0.02 -34.71
C LEU A 40 13.03 -0.67 -35.99
N LEU A 41 11.71 -0.81 -36.13
CA LEU A 41 11.08 -1.34 -37.34
C LEU A 41 11.34 -0.45 -38.57
N VAL A 42 11.31 0.87 -38.42
CA VAL A 42 11.58 1.82 -39.51
C VAL A 42 13.04 1.72 -39.96
N VAL A 43 13.98 1.70 -39.00
CA VAL A 43 15.43 1.62 -39.32
C VAL A 43 15.77 0.25 -39.91
N ASP A 44 15.21 -0.85 -39.38
CA ASP A 44 15.41 -2.20 -39.94
C ASP A 44 14.90 -2.33 -41.37
N LYS A 45 13.71 -1.78 -41.65
CA LYS A 45 13.17 -1.73 -43.02
C LYS A 45 14.04 -0.92 -43.94
N GLY A 46 14.52 0.24 -43.51
CA GLY A 46 15.47 1.08 -44.29
C GLY A 46 16.78 0.33 -44.59
N PHE A 47 17.30 -0.42 -43.62
CA PHE A 47 18.47 -1.26 -43.79
C PHE A 47 18.24 -2.37 -44.85
N GLN A 48 17.09 -3.07 -44.75
CA GLN A 48 16.75 -4.11 -45.74
C GLN A 48 16.58 -3.55 -47.14
N GLU A 49 15.89 -2.42 -47.32
CA GLU A 49 15.72 -1.76 -48.61
C GLU A 49 17.09 -1.35 -49.20
N GLN A 50 18.00 -0.82 -48.39
CA GLN A 50 19.33 -0.44 -48.79
C GLN A 50 20.20 -1.66 -49.17
N ALA A 51 20.14 -2.74 -48.37
CA ALA A 51 20.83 -3.99 -48.64
C ALA A 51 20.37 -4.64 -49.97
N VAL A 52 19.06 -4.63 -50.24
CA VAL A 52 18.47 -5.11 -51.49
C VAL A 52 18.92 -4.24 -52.66
N SER A 53 18.92 -2.90 -52.49
CA SER A 53 19.39 -1.97 -53.52
C SER A 53 20.87 -2.21 -53.90
N LEU A 54 21.72 -2.42 -52.88
CA LEU A 54 23.12 -2.78 -53.03
C LEU A 54 23.31 -4.09 -53.80
N TYR A 55 22.51 -5.10 -53.47
CA TYR A 55 22.56 -6.40 -54.12
C TYR A 55 22.12 -6.32 -55.60
N ILE A 56 21.00 -5.65 -55.88
CA ILE A 56 20.42 -5.53 -57.24
C ILE A 56 21.31 -4.68 -58.13
N ASN A 57 21.87 -3.57 -57.62
CA ASN A 57 22.68 -2.63 -58.40
C ASN A 57 24.14 -3.06 -58.56
N GLY A 58 24.51 -4.25 -58.05
CA GLY A 58 25.83 -4.88 -58.32
C GLY A 58 27.02 -4.20 -57.63
N VAL A 59 26.78 -3.31 -56.67
CA VAL A 59 27.85 -2.58 -55.96
C VAL A 59 28.58 -3.50 -54.93
N MET A 60 28.10 -4.72 -54.73
CA MET A 60 28.67 -5.64 -53.74
C MET A 60 29.90 -6.43 -54.20
N SER A 61 30.37 -6.26 -55.44
CA SER A 61 31.59 -6.92 -55.87
C SER A 61 32.63 -5.89 -56.36
N PRO A 62 33.73 -5.71 -55.59
CA PRO A 62 34.89 -4.92 -56.09
C PRO A 62 35.44 -5.50 -57.39
N THR A 63 35.15 -6.78 -57.69
CA THR A 63 35.53 -7.45 -58.91
C THR A 63 34.63 -7.08 -60.10
N THR A 64 33.36 -6.73 -59.90
CA THR A 64 32.49 -6.25 -61.00
C THR A 64 32.82 -4.82 -61.40
N ALA A 65 33.39 -3.99 -60.55
CA ALA A 65 33.89 -2.64 -60.88
C ALA A 65 35.14 -2.70 -61.78
N LEU A 66 35.90 -3.82 -61.75
CA LEU A 66 37.08 -4.02 -62.61
C LEU A 66 36.74 -4.40 -64.07
N PHE A 67 35.51 -4.79 -64.39
CA PHE A 67 35.02 -5.15 -65.71
C PHE A 67 34.32 -4.02 -66.44
N ILE A 68 34.11 -2.86 -65.80
CA ILE A 68 33.68 -1.66 -66.51
C ILE A 68 34.91 -1.13 -67.24
N GLU A 69 34.88 -1.16 -68.59
CA GLU A 69 35.95 -0.80 -69.45
C GLU A 69 36.70 0.45 -68.96
N LEU A 70 38.01 0.34 -68.84
CA LEU A 70 39.00 1.33 -68.38
C LEU A 70 39.00 2.69 -69.11
N ASN A 71 37.99 2.99 -69.90
CA ASN A 71 37.93 4.23 -70.70
C ASN A 71 37.40 5.46 -69.91
N GLU A 72 36.91 5.31 -68.68
CA GLU A 72 36.45 6.46 -67.89
C GLU A 72 36.88 6.36 -66.47
N LEU A 73 38.13 6.69 -66.15
CA LEU A 73 38.70 6.77 -64.82
C LEU A 73 37.84 7.63 -63.88
N SER A 74 37.13 8.62 -64.44
CA SER A 74 36.21 9.49 -63.68
C SER A 74 34.98 8.75 -63.17
N ASN A 75 34.39 7.84 -63.97
CA ASN A 75 33.22 7.05 -63.59
C ASN A 75 33.56 6.00 -62.51
N PHE A 76 34.80 5.46 -62.56
CA PHE A 76 35.33 4.58 -61.55
C PHE A 76 35.47 5.27 -60.15
N LEU A 77 36.05 6.50 -60.20
CA LEU A 77 36.19 7.29 -58.93
C LEU A 77 34.86 7.72 -58.37
N VAL A 78 33.87 8.03 -59.21
CA VAL A 78 32.48 8.31 -58.75
C VAL A 78 31.81 7.06 -58.17
N ALA A 79 31.99 5.90 -58.88
CA ALA A 79 31.43 4.62 -58.34
C ALA A 79 32.09 4.21 -57.04
N LEU A 80 33.40 4.43 -56.88
CA LEU A 80 34.13 4.17 -55.64
C LEU A 80 33.68 5.12 -54.52
N GLY A 81 33.42 6.38 -54.83
CA GLY A 81 32.85 7.37 -53.92
C GLY A 81 31.44 6.98 -53.45
N TYR A 82 30.59 6.51 -54.40
CA TYR A 82 29.28 5.98 -54.07
C TYR A 82 29.38 4.74 -53.19
N ALA A 83 30.28 3.81 -53.50
CA ALA A 83 30.48 2.61 -52.68
C ALA A 83 30.92 2.93 -51.25
N SER A 84 31.85 3.89 -51.09
CA SER A 84 32.28 4.39 -49.80
C SER A 84 31.11 5.00 -49.03
N THR A 85 30.35 5.91 -49.65
CA THR A 85 29.20 6.58 -49.04
C THR A 85 28.11 5.58 -48.60
N VAL A 86 27.89 4.54 -49.41
CA VAL A 86 26.90 3.50 -49.08
C VAL A 86 27.38 2.59 -47.92
N VAL A 87 28.67 2.27 -47.88
CA VAL A 87 29.26 1.50 -46.76
C VAL A 87 29.18 2.32 -45.48
N ASP A 88 29.53 3.60 -45.52
CA ASP A 88 29.45 4.49 -44.36
C ASP A 88 28.00 4.63 -43.85
N SER A 89 27.05 4.82 -44.78
CA SER A 89 25.63 4.87 -44.44
C SER A 89 25.10 3.55 -43.85
N ALA A 90 25.53 2.40 -44.37
CA ALA A 90 25.17 1.11 -43.80
C ALA A 90 25.74 0.92 -42.40
N TYR A 91 26.93 1.42 -42.13
CA TYR A 91 27.55 1.38 -40.81
C TYR A 91 26.77 2.22 -39.81
N GLU A 92 26.36 3.44 -40.18
CA GLU A 92 25.51 4.29 -39.31
C GLU A 92 24.18 3.64 -39.00
N ILE A 93 23.53 2.97 -39.95
CA ILE A 93 22.27 2.26 -39.73
C ILE A 93 22.46 1.10 -38.77
N VAL A 94 23.53 0.31 -38.90
CA VAL A 94 23.84 -0.80 -37.97
C VAL A 94 24.11 -0.29 -36.58
N GLU A 95 24.81 0.84 -36.45
CA GLU A 95 25.04 1.48 -35.13
C GLU A 95 23.75 1.96 -34.50
N GLN A 96 22.84 2.57 -35.25
CA GLN A 96 21.51 2.96 -34.81
C GLN A 96 20.66 1.76 -34.39
N LEU A 97 20.65 0.67 -35.16
CA LEU A 97 19.95 -0.56 -34.82
C LEU A 97 20.44 -1.14 -33.51
N ASN A 98 21.75 -1.23 -33.30
CA ASN A 98 22.34 -1.72 -32.06
C ASN A 98 21.99 -0.82 -30.86
N ALA A 99 21.99 0.50 -31.05
CA ALA A 99 21.63 1.46 -30.02
C ALA A 99 20.15 1.30 -29.61
N LEU A 100 19.24 1.21 -30.59
CA LEU A 100 17.81 1.03 -30.36
C LEU A 100 17.49 -0.33 -29.71
N GLN A 101 18.16 -1.42 -30.16
CA GLN A 101 18.01 -2.74 -29.53
C GLN A 101 18.45 -2.72 -28.08
N LYS A 102 19.57 -2.08 -27.77
CA LYS A 102 20.05 -1.93 -26.40
C LYS A 102 19.09 -1.10 -25.55
N LEU A 103 18.55 -0.01 -26.11
CA LEU A 103 17.56 0.82 -25.44
C LEU A 103 16.29 0.03 -25.12
N ALA A 104 15.74 -0.69 -26.11
CA ALA A 104 14.56 -1.55 -25.93
C ALA A 104 14.79 -2.65 -24.89
N SER A 105 15.98 -3.27 -24.87
CA SER A 105 16.34 -4.25 -23.86
C SER A 105 16.37 -3.65 -22.45
N ASN A 106 16.98 -2.48 -22.27
CA ASN A 106 17.03 -1.80 -20.99
C ASN A 106 15.62 -1.39 -20.49
N GLN A 107 14.77 -0.89 -21.41
CA GLN A 107 13.39 -0.55 -21.10
C GLN A 107 12.58 -1.77 -20.68
N THR A 108 12.78 -2.90 -21.35
CA THR A 108 12.12 -4.19 -21.00
C THR A 108 12.57 -4.69 -19.64
N GLU A 109 13.86 -4.63 -19.34
CA GLU A 109 14.39 -5.01 -18.02
C GLU A 109 13.83 -4.11 -16.92
N PHE A 110 13.79 -2.80 -17.14
CA PHE A 110 13.20 -1.84 -16.22
C PHE A 110 11.72 -2.15 -15.95
N LEU A 111 10.94 -2.42 -17.01
CA LEU A 111 9.52 -2.79 -16.88
C LEU A 111 9.35 -4.07 -16.05
N THR A 112 10.18 -5.08 -16.27
CA THR A 112 10.14 -6.33 -15.51
C THR A 112 10.36 -6.06 -14.02
N GLN A 113 11.40 -5.29 -13.67
CA GLN A 113 11.70 -4.94 -12.29
C GLN A 113 10.54 -4.14 -11.64
N ARG A 114 9.94 -3.19 -12.36
CA ARG A 114 8.81 -2.41 -11.84
C ARG A 114 7.54 -3.23 -11.66
N GLU A 115 7.30 -4.21 -12.52
CA GLU A 115 6.19 -5.15 -12.34
C GLU A 115 6.39 -6.05 -11.12
N GLU A 116 7.61 -6.51 -10.85
CA GLU A 116 7.93 -7.26 -9.64
C GLU A 116 7.70 -6.41 -8.38
N GLU A 117 8.19 -5.17 -8.35
CA GLU A 117 7.92 -4.23 -7.25
C GLU A 117 6.43 -3.95 -7.07
N ARG A 118 5.68 -3.84 -8.18
CA ARG A 118 4.23 -3.66 -8.13
C ARG A 118 3.53 -4.84 -7.45
N VAL A 119 3.92 -6.06 -7.78
CA VAL A 119 3.36 -7.27 -7.19
C VAL A 119 3.66 -7.33 -5.68
N GLU A 120 4.88 -6.99 -5.28
CA GLU A 120 5.26 -6.93 -3.86
C GLU A 120 4.40 -5.92 -3.10
N ILE A 121 4.24 -4.70 -3.62
CA ILE A 121 3.41 -3.67 -2.99
C ILE A 121 1.95 -4.10 -2.88
N VAL A 122 1.38 -4.73 -3.91
CA VAL A 122 0.00 -5.24 -3.87
C VAL A 122 -0.14 -6.31 -2.79
N THR A 123 0.84 -7.20 -2.66
CA THR A 123 0.84 -8.23 -1.61
C THR A 123 0.92 -7.59 -0.21
N ASN A 124 1.78 -6.59 -0.03
CA ASN A 124 1.89 -5.87 1.23
C ASN A 124 0.58 -5.14 1.59
N LEU A 125 -0.07 -4.51 0.60
CA LEU A 125 -1.38 -3.88 0.79
C LEU A 125 -2.44 -4.87 1.25
N GLN A 126 -2.50 -6.05 0.66
CA GLN A 126 -3.44 -7.10 1.07
C GLN A 126 -3.20 -7.54 2.53
N ASN A 127 -1.95 -7.76 2.90
CA ASN A 127 -1.57 -8.14 4.26
C ASN A 127 -1.93 -7.03 5.28
N GLU A 128 -1.71 -5.77 4.94
CA GLU A 128 -2.07 -4.64 5.82
C GLU A 128 -3.59 -4.44 5.93
N GLU A 129 -4.34 -4.70 4.86
CA GLU A 129 -5.82 -4.68 4.90
C GLU A 129 -6.39 -5.82 5.76
N GLU A 130 -5.84 -7.03 5.66
CA GLU A 130 -6.19 -8.15 6.53
C GLU A 130 -5.91 -7.81 8.01
N ARG A 131 -4.71 -7.30 8.29
CA ARG A 131 -4.32 -6.86 9.64
C ARG A 131 -5.24 -5.76 10.19
N LYS A 132 -5.62 -4.81 9.35
CA LYS A 132 -6.60 -3.78 9.73
C LYS A 132 -7.94 -4.38 10.13
N ASN A 133 -8.42 -5.38 9.38
CA ASN A 133 -9.68 -6.06 9.68
C ASN A 133 -9.59 -6.85 11.00
N GLU A 134 -8.48 -7.55 11.24
CA GLU A 134 -8.26 -8.27 12.52
C GLU A 134 -8.28 -7.30 13.71
N ILE A 135 -7.54 -6.19 13.64
CA ILE A 135 -7.53 -5.17 14.71
C ILE A 135 -8.92 -4.56 14.92
N SER A 136 -9.69 -4.37 13.83
CA SER A 136 -11.05 -3.84 13.92
C SER A 136 -11.99 -4.81 14.68
N ILE A 137 -11.92 -6.10 14.35
CA ILE A 137 -12.71 -7.15 15.03
C ILE A 137 -12.33 -7.22 16.52
N GLU A 138 -11.04 -7.18 16.84
CA GLU A 138 -10.58 -7.16 18.23
C GLU A 138 -11.09 -5.91 18.98
N ALA A 139 -11.05 -4.75 18.33
CA ALA A 139 -11.52 -3.50 18.92
C ALA A 139 -13.03 -3.53 19.20
N GLU A 140 -13.83 -4.13 18.31
CA GLU A 140 -15.26 -4.33 18.52
C GLU A 140 -15.53 -5.28 19.70
N ALA A 141 -14.82 -6.41 19.77
CA ALA A 141 -14.95 -7.35 20.89
C ALA A 141 -14.58 -6.70 22.25
N PHE A 142 -13.53 -5.87 22.27
CA PHE A 142 -13.19 -5.11 23.48
C PHE A 142 -14.25 -4.07 23.85
N ALA A 143 -14.86 -3.42 22.87
CA ALA A 143 -15.93 -2.45 23.12
C ALA A 143 -17.16 -3.14 23.73
N GLU A 144 -17.54 -4.32 23.25
CA GLU A 144 -18.63 -5.14 23.82
C GLU A 144 -18.32 -5.58 25.25
N ASP A 145 -17.11 -6.08 25.54
CA ASP A 145 -16.67 -6.47 26.88
C ASP A 145 -16.69 -5.29 27.87
N ILE A 146 -16.28 -4.11 27.43
CA ILE A 146 -16.35 -2.88 28.23
C ILE A 146 -17.80 -2.51 28.55
N GLU A 147 -18.73 -2.59 27.61
CA GLU A 147 -20.14 -2.27 27.84
C GLU A 147 -20.80 -3.28 28.78
N GLU A 148 -20.50 -4.59 28.63
CA GLU A 148 -20.98 -5.61 29.55
C GLU A 148 -20.48 -5.37 30.98
N LYS A 149 -19.19 -5.05 31.16
CA LYS A 149 -18.60 -4.73 32.48
C LYS A 149 -19.18 -3.46 33.06
N LYS A 150 -19.44 -2.44 32.27
CA LYS A 150 -20.09 -1.21 32.69
C LYS A 150 -21.51 -1.50 33.23
N ASP A 151 -22.28 -2.30 32.49
CA ASP A 151 -23.62 -2.73 32.96
C ASP A 151 -23.58 -3.54 34.25
N ALA A 152 -22.57 -4.42 34.41
CA ALA A 152 -22.37 -5.16 35.62
C ALA A 152 -22.08 -4.25 36.83
N VAL A 153 -21.18 -3.29 36.66
CA VAL A 153 -20.84 -2.27 37.67
C VAL A 153 -22.07 -1.43 38.03
N GLU A 154 -22.90 -1.07 37.07
CA GLU A 154 -24.12 -0.29 37.35
C GLU A 154 -25.16 -1.12 38.13
N ARG A 155 -25.31 -2.41 37.81
CA ARG A 155 -26.15 -3.33 38.58
C ARG A 155 -25.65 -3.48 40.04
N GLU A 156 -24.34 -3.64 40.25
CA GLU A 156 -23.75 -3.70 41.60
C GLU A 156 -23.95 -2.39 42.35
N LYS A 157 -23.76 -1.24 41.73
CA LYS A 157 -24.00 0.07 42.36
C LYS A 157 -25.45 0.20 42.86
N ARG A 158 -26.41 -0.17 42.02
CA ARG A 158 -27.84 -0.17 42.43
C ARG A 158 -28.11 -1.12 43.63
N LEU A 159 -27.47 -2.30 43.65
CA LEU A 159 -27.57 -3.24 44.76
C LEU A 159 -26.98 -2.66 46.05
N VAL A 160 -25.80 -2.04 45.96
CA VAL A 160 -25.15 -1.36 47.10
C VAL A 160 -26.03 -0.22 47.65
N GLU A 161 -26.60 0.60 46.78
CA GLU A 161 -27.52 1.68 47.17
C GLU A 161 -28.78 1.16 47.85
N SER A 162 -29.37 0.06 47.34
CA SER A 162 -30.50 -0.62 47.96
C SER A 162 -30.15 -1.16 49.36
N LYS A 163 -29.02 -1.86 49.49
CA LYS A 163 -28.53 -2.35 50.79
C LYS A 163 -28.27 -1.20 51.77
N LYS A 164 -27.67 -0.11 51.33
CA LYS A 164 -27.44 1.09 52.13
C LYS A 164 -28.76 1.66 52.65
N ALA A 165 -29.79 1.74 51.82
CA ALA A 165 -31.13 2.20 52.24
C ALA A 165 -31.76 1.27 53.25
N GLN A 166 -31.61 -0.06 53.09
CA GLN A 166 -32.09 -1.04 54.09
C GLN A 166 -31.39 -0.89 55.46
N VAL A 167 -30.06 -0.74 55.46
CA VAL A 167 -29.27 -0.50 56.68
C VAL A 167 -29.70 0.79 57.37
N LEU A 168 -29.94 1.87 56.61
CA LEU A 168 -30.43 3.13 57.20
C LEU A 168 -31.79 2.97 57.84
N ARG A 169 -32.74 2.26 57.20
CA ARG A 169 -34.06 1.94 57.77
C ARG A 169 -33.93 1.09 59.03
N ALA A 170 -33.12 0.03 59.03
CA ALA A 170 -32.87 -0.80 60.20
C ALA A 170 -32.27 0.01 61.35
N ARG A 171 -31.31 0.93 61.04
CA ARG A 171 -30.75 1.83 62.06
C ARG A 171 -31.83 2.78 62.69
N GLN A 172 -32.68 3.33 61.85
CA GLN A 172 -33.77 4.21 62.31
C GLN A 172 -34.77 3.42 63.21
N ASN A 173 -35.12 2.21 62.79
CA ASN A 173 -35.99 1.34 63.60
C ASN A 173 -35.36 0.96 64.97
N ALA A 174 -34.06 0.58 64.93
CA ALA A 174 -33.32 0.28 66.16
C ALA A 174 -33.25 1.51 67.10
N GLN A 175 -33.02 2.68 66.57
CA GLN A 175 -33.02 3.92 67.35
C GLN A 175 -34.40 4.23 67.98
N SER A 176 -35.49 3.99 67.20
CA SER A 176 -36.84 4.17 67.65
C SER A 176 -37.17 3.19 68.85
N LEU A 177 -36.79 1.89 68.70
CA LEU A 177 -36.93 0.91 69.70
C LEU A 177 -36.15 1.25 71.02
N LEU A 178 -34.93 1.74 70.86
CA LEU A 178 -34.07 2.18 71.94
C LEU A 178 -34.69 3.37 72.67
N ASN A 179 -35.26 4.32 71.95
CA ASN A 179 -35.97 5.45 72.53
C ASN A 179 -37.26 5.02 73.26
N GLN A 180 -37.98 3.98 72.78
CA GLN A 180 -39.13 3.39 73.46
C GLN A 180 -38.72 2.68 74.75
N ALA A 181 -37.70 1.85 74.73
CA ALA A 181 -37.16 1.15 75.87
C ALA A 181 -36.67 2.13 76.94
N ASN A 182 -36.01 3.20 76.61
CA ASN A 182 -35.58 4.24 77.53
C ASN A 182 -36.79 4.92 78.22
N LYS A 183 -37.88 5.20 77.47
CA LYS A 183 -39.10 5.74 78.03
C LYS A 183 -39.80 4.79 78.97
N GLU A 184 -39.79 3.49 78.71
CA GLU A 184 -40.32 2.47 79.57
C GLU A 184 -39.47 2.33 80.84
N LEU A 185 -38.16 2.38 80.72
CA LEU A 185 -37.23 2.41 81.86
C LEU A 185 -37.51 3.62 82.77
N GLU A 186 -37.63 4.80 82.21
CA GLU A 186 -37.97 6.03 82.95
C GLU A 186 -39.32 5.92 83.67
N LYS A 187 -40.30 5.21 83.09
CA LYS A 187 -41.59 4.93 83.80
C LYS A 187 -41.43 3.98 84.97
N LEU A 188 -40.70 2.87 84.69
CA LEU A 188 -40.42 1.89 85.76
C LEU A 188 -39.63 2.48 86.94
N ASP A 189 -38.62 3.32 86.63
CA ASP A 189 -37.85 4.02 87.69
C ASP A 189 -38.73 4.97 88.49
N LYS A 190 -39.71 5.63 87.91
CA LYS A 190 -40.70 6.47 88.62
C LYS A 190 -41.64 5.62 89.47
N GLU A 191 -42.17 4.52 88.92
CA GLU A 191 -43.02 3.59 89.65
C GLU A 191 -42.29 2.99 90.86
N HIS A 192 -40.99 2.64 90.67
CA HIS A 192 -40.14 2.15 91.76
C HIS A 192 -39.92 3.18 92.86
N ALA A 193 -39.58 4.44 92.41
CA ALA A 193 -39.41 5.55 93.37
C ALA A 193 -40.72 5.92 94.13
N ASP A 194 -41.87 5.74 93.49
CA ASP A 194 -43.16 5.99 94.14
C ASP A 194 -43.51 4.83 95.05
N LEU A 195 -43.15 3.57 94.83
CA LEU A 195 -43.27 2.43 95.72
C LEU A 195 -42.37 2.58 96.96
N GLU A 196 -41.10 3.01 96.80
CA GLU A 196 -40.16 3.28 97.88
C GLU A 196 -40.66 4.38 98.85
N LYS A 197 -41.53 5.30 98.41
CA LYS A 197 -42.16 6.34 99.29
C LYS A 197 -43.35 5.85 100.07
N LEU A 198 -43.90 4.65 99.76
CA LEU A 198 -45.05 4.05 100.37
C LEU A 198 -44.69 3.01 101.46
N GLU A 199 -43.42 2.61 101.54
CA GLU A 199 -42.83 1.88 102.64
C GLU A 199 -42.32 2.83 103.72
#